data_4ad7dff1871e7a73a896f764f563216f
#
_entry.id   4ad7dff1871e7a73a896f764f563216f
#
_cell.length_a   1.000
_cell.length_b   1.000
_cell.length_c   1.000
_cell.angle_alpha   90.00
_cell.angle_beta   90.00
_cell.angle_gamma   90.00
#
_symmetry.space_group_name_H-M   'P 1'
#
loop_
_entity.id
_entity.type
_entity.pdbx_description
1 polymer ?
#
loop_
_entity_poly.entity_id
_entity_poly.type
_entity_poly.pdbx_seq_one_letter_code
_entity_poly.pdbx_strand_id
1 'polypeptide(L)'
;MGLMVVVILTQVYFRYVLNNALPWPDEAARFLMLWLAGLMGPIALRQGSMVAILGVQSLLPGLICKVLIFGLLLVSFAVLIVAVKLGWAHVNSGWLFASSSLKVPLNLIGMKAIKMKLAWSYMSLFVGFCLMSLVNLELLLRTAISIFGGEAQLKPINNTKERKVE
;
A
#
# COMPACT_ATOMS: atom_id res chain seq x y z
N MET A 1 10.29 1.94 -7.62
CA MET A 1 10.16 2.45 -9.00
C MET A 1 11.38 2.10 -9.85
N GLY A 2 12.61 2.55 -9.54
CA GLY A 2 13.79 2.34 -10.39
C GLY A 2 14.04 0.88 -10.78
N LEU A 3 13.98 -0.04 -9.82
CA LEU A 3 14.18 -1.47 -10.10
C LEU A 3 13.12 -2.05 -11.07
N MET A 4 11.87 -1.60 -10.97
CA MET A 4 10.79 -1.98 -11.90
C MET A 4 11.10 -1.49 -13.32
N VAL A 5 11.58 -0.25 -13.47
CA VAL A 5 11.96 0.31 -14.78
C VAL A 5 13.11 -0.50 -15.38
N VAL A 6 14.14 -0.85 -14.60
CA VAL A 6 15.26 -1.68 -15.07
C VAL A 6 14.77 -3.05 -15.57
N VAL A 7 13.88 -3.72 -14.82
CA VAL A 7 13.32 -5.03 -15.23
C VAL A 7 12.54 -4.91 -16.54
N ILE A 8 11.71 -3.87 -16.70
CA ILE A 8 10.93 -3.64 -17.92
C ILE A 8 11.85 -3.32 -19.09
N LEU A 9 12.85 -2.45 -18.92
CA LEU A 9 13.82 -2.12 -19.98
C LEU A 9 14.62 -3.35 -20.40
N THR A 10 15.02 -4.18 -19.47
CA THR A 10 15.68 -5.45 -19.75
C THR A 10 14.81 -6.35 -20.63
N GLN A 11 13.52 -6.48 -20.29
CA GLN A 11 12.57 -7.26 -21.08
C GLN A 11 12.42 -6.72 -22.51
N VAL A 12 12.29 -5.38 -22.67
CA VAL A 12 12.16 -4.72 -23.96
C VAL A 12 13.41 -4.99 -24.79
N TYR A 13 14.61 -4.87 -24.21
CA TYR A 13 15.86 -5.13 -24.89
C TYR A 13 15.96 -6.58 -25.39
N PHE A 14 15.69 -7.57 -24.53
CA PHE A 14 15.73 -8.99 -24.91
C PHE A 14 14.69 -9.33 -25.97
N ARG A 15 13.49 -8.73 -25.91
CA ARG A 15 12.42 -9.00 -26.85
C ARG A 15 12.67 -8.39 -28.24
N TYR A 16 13.15 -7.15 -28.31
CA TYR A 16 13.26 -6.43 -29.57
C TYR A 16 14.66 -6.48 -30.21
N VAL A 17 15.73 -6.58 -29.40
CA VAL A 17 17.11 -6.63 -29.90
C VAL A 17 17.59 -8.08 -30.08
N LEU A 18 17.32 -8.94 -29.14
CA LEU A 18 17.78 -10.34 -29.15
C LEU A 18 16.74 -11.32 -29.71
N ASN A 19 15.53 -10.84 -30.07
CA ASN A 19 14.39 -11.69 -30.54
C ASN A 19 14.10 -12.89 -29.62
N ASN A 20 14.48 -12.82 -28.35
CA ASN A 20 14.30 -13.87 -27.36
C ASN A 20 13.46 -13.35 -26.20
N ALA A 21 12.15 -13.59 -26.22
CA ALA A 21 11.24 -13.14 -25.18
C ALA A 21 11.44 -13.97 -23.91
N LEU A 22 11.97 -13.32 -22.87
CA LEU A 22 12.05 -13.94 -21.52
C LEU A 22 10.69 -13.88 -20.84
N PRO A 23 10.15 -14.99 -20.30
CA PRO A 23 8.84 -15.00 -19.65
C PRO A 23 8.86 -14.49 -18.20
N TRP A 24 10.02 -14.47 -17.53
CA TRP A 24 10.12 -14.11 -16.11
C TRP A 24 10.02 -12.60 -15.79
N PRO A 25 10.43 -11.64 -16.67
CA PRO A 25 10.37 -10.22 -16.31
C PRO A 25 8.95 -9.68 -16.21
N ASP A 26 7.99 -10.22 -16.97
CA ASP A 26 6.58 -9.85 -16.87
C ASP A 26 6.02 -10.17 -15.47
N GLU A 27 6.30 -11.36 -14.96
CA GLU A 27 5.86 -11.75 -13.62
C GLU A 27 6.61 -10.99 -12.54
N ALA A 28 7.90 -10.72 -12.74
CA ALA A 28 8.70 -9.90 -11.82
C ALA A 28 8.19 -8.45 -11.75
N ALA A 29 7.83 -7.85 -12.88
CA ALA A 29 7.26 -6.51 -12.93
C ALA A 29 5.92 -6.44 -12.19
N ARG A 30 5.03 -7.42 -12.38
CA ARG A 30 3.75 -7.53 -11.64
C ARG A 30 3.97 -7.69 -10.14
N PHE A 31 4.91 -8.52 -9.74
CA PHE A 31 5.29 -8.71 -8.34
C PHE A 31 5.76 -7.40 -7.70
N LEU A 32 6.67 -6.68 -8.35
CA LEU A 32 7.16 -5.39 -7.88
C LEU A 32 6.06 -4.33 -7.83
N MET A 33 5.14 -4.33 -8.80
CA MET A 33 3.99 -3.42 -8.83
C MET A 33 3.07 -3.65 -7.63
N LEU A 34 2.75 -4.91 -7.30
CA LEU A 34 1.91 -5.25 -6.15
C LEU A 34 2.56 -4.83 -4.82
N TRP A 35 3.86 -5.06 -4.66
CA TRP A 35 4.59 -4.63 -3.47
C TRP A 35 4.65 -3.11 -3.35
N LEU A 36 4.85 -2.43 -4.47
CA LEU A 36 4.84 -0.97 -4.48
C LEU A 36 3.46 -0.41 -4.10
N ALA A 37 2.38 -0.96 -4.68
CA ALA A 37 1.02 -0.55 -4.35
C ALA A 37 0.68 -0.82 -2.88
N GLY A 38 1.03 -2.00 -2.35
CA GLY A 38 0.80 -2.37 -0.95
C GLY A 38 1.52 -1.44 0.04
N LEU A 39 2.76 -1.08 -0.24
CA LEU A 39 3.56 -0.21 0.64
C LEU A 39 3.21 1.28 0.50
N MET A 40 2.81 1.72 -0.69
CA MET A 40 2.42 3.13 -0.91
C MET A 40 1.02 3.45 -0.43
N GLY A 41 0.13 2.44 -0.36
CA GLY A 41 -1.25 2.60 0.09
C GLY A 41 -1.39 3.30 1.44
N PRO A 42 -0.72 2.88 2.51
CA PRO A 42 -0.78 3.52 3.82
C PRO A 42 -0.33 4.99 3.81
N ILE A 43 0.70 5.30 3.02
CA ILE A 43 1.21 6.67 2.88
C ILE A 43 0.18 7.54 2.15
N ALA A 44 -0.39 7.02 1.06
CA ALA A 44 -1.44 7.70 0.31
C ALA A 44 -2.70 7.93 1.15
N LEU A 45 -3.11 6.94 1.96
CA LEU A 45 -4.24 7.07 2.87
C LEU A 45 -3.98 8.19 3.89
N ARG A 46 -2.80 8.24 4.50
CA ARG A 46 -2.44 9.26 5.48
C ARG A 46 -2.45 10.66 4.87
N GLN A 47 -1.86 10.84 3.71
CA GLN A 47 -1.82 12.13 3.01
C GLN A 47 -3.19 12.53 2.46
N GLY A 48 -3.90 11.60 1.83
CA GLY A 48 -5.23 11.83 1.27
C GLY A 48 -6.27 12.16 2.34
N SER A 49 -6.24 11.49 3.48
CA SER A 49 -7.13 11.79 4.60
C SER A 49 -6.91 13.22 5.13
N MET A 50 -5.68 13.71 5.16
CA MET A 50 -5.39 15.08 5.59
C MET A 50 -5.97 16.13 4.64
N VAL A 51 -5.80 15.92 3.33
CA VAL A 51 -6.37 16.83 2.33
C VAL A 51 -7.91 16.83 2.39
N ALA A 52 -8.51 15.64 2.54
CA ALA A 52 -9.95 15.51 2.69
C ALA A 52 -10.49 16.21 3.95
N ILE A 53 -9.79 16.07 5.09
CA ILE A 53 -10.17 16.73 6.35
C ILE A 53 -10.13 18.26 6.19
N LEU A 54 -9.08 18.80 5.60
CA LEU A 54 -8.98 20.25 5.35
C LEU A 54 -10.07 20.76 4.39
N GLY A 55 -10.37 19.99 3.33
CA GLY A 55 -11.44 20.31 2.39
C GLY A 55 -12.83 20.33 3.05
N VAL A 56 -13.13 19.38 3.91
CA VAL A 56 -14.42 19.33 4.62
C VAL A 56 -14.51 20.44 5.69
N GLN A 57 -13.39 20.77 6.35
CA GLN A 57 -13.35 21.86 7.33
C GLN A 57 -13.61 23.25 6.70
N SER A 58 -13.27 23.42 5.42
CA SER A 58 -13.56 24.67 4.72
C SER A 58 -15.06 24.84 4.36
N LEU A 59 -15.81 23.75 4.31
CA LEU A 59 -17.23 23.72 3.93
C LEU A 59 -18.18 23.73 5.12
N LEU A 60 -17.81 23.08 6.23
CA LEU A 60 -18.64 22.96 7.43
C LEU A 60 -17.88 23.43 8.68
N PRO A 61 -18.40 24.42 9.40
CA PRO A 61 -17.79 24.89 10.64
C PRO A 61 -18.11 23.99 11.83
N GLY A 62 -17.10 23.80 12.71
CA GLY A 62 -17.29 23.34 14.07
C GLY A 62 -17.44 21.84 14.29
N LEU A 63 -18.25 21.46 15.27
CA LEU A 63 -18.41 20.11 15.81
C LEU A 63 -18.98 19.11 14.78
N ILE A 64 -19.89 19.58 13.92
CA ILE A 64 -20.54 18.76 12.89
C ILE A 64 -19.51 18.18 11.92
N CYS A 65 -18.53 18.97 11.53
CA CYS A 65 -17.44 18.52 10.67
C CYS A 65 -16.62 17.39 11.32
N LYS A 66 -16.26 17.53 12.60
CA LYS A 66 -15.49 16.53 13.35
C LYS A 66 -16.24 15.21 13.48
N VAL A 67 -17.54 15.26 13.77
CA VAL A 67 -18.40 14.07 13.87
C VAL A 67 -18.54 13.37 12.51
N LEU A 68 -18.69 14.13 11.44
CA LEU A 68 -18.77 13.57 10.08
C LEU A 68 -17.47 12.85 9.71
N ILE A 69 -16.32 13.49 9.93
CA ILE A 69 -15.00 12.89 9.66
C ILE A 69 -14.81 11.62 10.48
N PHE A 70 -15.18 11.64 11.76
CA PHE A 70 -15.09 10.47 12.63
C PHE A 70 -15.95 9.32 12.10
N GLY A 71 -17.18 9.60 11.65
CA GLY A 71 -18.07 8.60 11.04
C GLY A 71 -17.49 7.99 9.77
N LEU A 72 -16.94 8.81 8.87
CA LEU A 72 -16.28 8.34 7.65
C LEU A 72 -15.06 7.47 7.93
N LEU A 73 -14.22 7.86 8.90
CA LEU A 73 -13.07 7.06 9.32
C LEU A 73 -13.50 5.72 9.93
N LEU A 74 -14.61 5.69 10.66
CA LEU A 74 -15.17 4.48 11.24
C LEU A 74 -15.63 3.50 10.15
N VAL A 75 -16.34 3.98 9.14
CA VAL A 75 -16.75 3.17 7.99
C VAL A 75 -15.52 2.66 7.24
N SER A 76 -14.54 3.52 6.99
CA SER A 76 -13.26 3.13 6.37
C SER A 76 -12.55 2.04 7.17
N PHE A 77 -12.54 2.13 8.50
CA PHE A 77 -11.93 1.13 9.37
C PHE A 77 -12.65 -0.22 9.29
N ALA A 78 -13.98 -0.22 9.26
CA ALA A 78 -14.77 -1.44 9.09
C ALA A 78 -14.46 -2.14 7.77
N VAL A 79 -14.37 -1.37 6.67
CA VAL A 79 -13.98 -1.90 5.35
C VAL A 79 -12.56 -2.49 5.38
N LEU A 80 -11.61 -1.83 6.05
CA LEU A 80 -10.24 -2.31 6.16
C LEU A 80 -10.13 -3.63 6.96
N ILE A 81 -10.94 -3.80 8.00
CA ILE A 81 -10.99 -5.07 8.75
C ILE A 81 -11.45 -6.22 7.84
N VAL A 82 -12.48 -5.98 7.02
CA VAL A 82 -12.94 -6.97 6.03
C VAL A 82 -11.85 -7.25 4.99
N ALA A 83 -11.18 -6.21 4.50
CA ALA A 83 -10.08 -6.33 3.54
C ALA A 83 -8.90 -7.15 4.09
N VAL A 84 -8.54 -6.99 5.37
CA VAL A 84 -7.51 -7.80 6.04
C VAL A 84 -7.93 -9.28 6.11
N LYS A 85 -9.19 -9.58 6.46
CA LYS A 85 -9.70 -10.96 6.49
C LYS A 85 -9.67 -11.61 5.10
N LEU A 86 -10.14 -10.88 4.08
CA LEU A 86 -10.10 -11.35 2.69
C LEU A 86 -8.66 -11.50 2.19
N GLY A 87 -7.78 -10.56 2.52
CA GLY A 87 -6.36 -10.61 2.19
C GLY A 87 -5.70 -11.88 2.73
N TRP A 88 -5.99 -12.26 3.97
CA TRP A 88 -5.51 -13.51 4.56
C TRP A 88 -6.03 -14.75 3.83
N ALA A 89 -7.31 -14.78 3.47
CA ALA A 89 -7.89 -15.86 2.69
C ALA A 89 -7.22 -15.99 1.32
N HIS A 90 -6.92 -14.88 0.64
CA HIS A 90 -6.20 -14.89 -0.63
C HIS A 90 -4.75 -15.36 -0.49
N VAL A 91 -4.04 -14.99 0.57
CA VAL A 91 -2.70 -15.51 0.85
C VAL A 91 -2.74 -17.04 1.01
N ASN A 92 -3.69 -17.57 1.77
CA ASN A 92 -3.85 -19.01 1.94
C ASN A 92 -4.14 -19.73 0.61
N SER A 93 -5.01 -19.19 -0.23
CA SER A 93 -5.26 -19.70 -1.57
C SER A 93 -4.02 -19.65 -2.47
N GLY A 94 -3.20 -18.60 -2.32
CA GLY A 94 -1.98 -18.41 -3.08
C GLY A 94 -0.90 -19.46 -2.83
N TRP A 95 -0.95 -20.19 -1.71
CA TRP A 95 -0.03 -21.30 -1.44
C TRP A 95 -0.29 -22.53 -2.31
N LEU A 96 -1.50 -22.67 -2.84
CA LEU A 96 -1.89 -23.78 -3.73
C LEU A 96 -1.35 -23.56 -5.15
N PHE A 97 -1.09 -22.31 -5.55
CA PHE A 97 -0.66 -21.96 -6.89
C PHE A 97 0.80 -21.52 -6.91
N ALA A 98 1.54 -22.04 -7.89
CA ALA A 98 2.92 -21.63 -8.16
C ALA A 98 2.96 -20.78 -9.43
N SER A 99 3.83 -19.75 -9.44
CA SER A 99 4.13 -18.95 -10.63
C SER A 99 4.61 -19.85 -11.76
N SER A 100 4.20 -19.54 -13.00
CA SER A 100 4.55 -20.35 -14.17
C SER A 100 6.00 -20.12 -14.62
N SER A 101 6.53 -18.91 -14.47
CA SER A 101 7.82 -18.51 -15.04
C SER A 101 8.83 -17.98 -14.01
N LEU A 102 8.38 -17.46 -12.86
CA LEU A 102 9.27 -16.92 -11.84
C LEU A 102 9.91 -18.06 -11.04
N LYS A 103 11.18 -18.33 -11.32
CA LYS A 103 12.00 -19.28 -10.57
C LYS A 103 13.02 -18.51 -9.76
N VAL A 104 13.11 -18.78 -8.47
CA VAL A 104 14.19 -18.23 -7.64
C VAL A 104 15.49 -18.96 -8.05
N PRO A 105 16.52 -18.24 -8.50
CA PRO A 105 17.76 -18.86 -9.00
C PRO A 105 18.62 -19.35 -7.84
N LEU A 106 18.14 -20.36 -7.11
CA LEU A 106 18.93 -21.02 -6.04
C LEU A 106 20.07 -21.87 -6.59
N ASN A 107 20.19 -21.97 -7.90
CA ASN A 107 21.32 -22.66 -8.53
C ASN A 107 22.68 -22.04 -8.17
N LEU A 108 22.71 -20.74 -7.80
CA LEU A 108 23.92 -20.06 -7.28
C LEU A 108 24.38 -20.60 -5.93
N ILE A 109 23.50 -21.28 -5.17
CA ILE A 109 23.79 -21.84 -3.84
C ILE A 109 23.76 -23.38 -3.87
N GLY A 110 23.73 -23.99 -5.09
CA GLY A 110 23.70 -25.46 -5.25
C GLY A 110 22.34 -26.14 -5.00
N MET A 111 21.27 -25.37 -4.86
CA MET A 111 19.90 -25.90 -4.66
C MET A 111 19.08 -25.87 -5.96
N LYS A 112 18.12 -26.79 -6.11
CA LYS A 112 17.21 -26.79 -7.26
C LYS A 112 16.37 -25.50 -7.30
N ALA A 113 16.22 -24.92 -8.51
CA ALA A 113 15.38 -23.75 -8.73
C ALA A 113 13.94 -24.02 -8.26
N ILE A 114 13.46 -23.26 -7.28
CA ILE A 114 12.11 -23.40 -6.73
C ILE A 114 11.20 -22.36 -7.43
N LYS A 115 10.04 -22.82 -7.91
CA LYS A 115 9.02 -21.92 -8.46
C LYS A 115 8.48 -21.04 -7.34
N MET A 116 8.46 -19.71 -7.57
CA MET A 116 7.93 -18.76 -6.61
C MET A 116 6.41 -18.95 -6.45
N LYS A 117 5.93 -19.07 -5.22
CA LYS A 117 4.49 -19.24 -4.95
C LYS A 117 3.78 -17.88 -5.09
N LEU A 118 2.56 -17.92 -5.64
CA LEU A 118 1.72 -16.73 -5.82
C LEU A 118 1.36 -16.06 -4.47
N ALA A 119 1.40 -16.82 -3.39
CA ALA A 119 1.22 -16.32 -2.02
C ALA A 119 2.11 -15.11 -1.70
N TRP A 120 3.34 -15.06 -2.20
CA TRP A 120 4.25 -13.92 -1.98
C TRP A 120 3.76 -12.61 -2.61
N SER A 121 3.07 -12.71 -3.75
CA SER A 121 2.44 -11.55 -4.37
C SER A 121 1.23 -11.07 -3.58
N TYR A 122 0.38 -11.99 -3.13
CA TYR A 122 -0.79 -11.66 -2.32
C TYR A 122 -0.42 -11.16 -0.92
N MET A 123 0.72 -11.61 -0.39
CA MET A 123 1.23 -11.16 0.91
C MET A 123 1.51 -9.64 0.94
N SER A 124 1.88 -9.03 -0.19
CA SER A 124 2.06 -7.59 -0.29
C SER A 124 0.77 -6.81 -0.03
N LEU A 125 -0.35 -7.27 -0.60
CA LEU A 125 -1.67 -6.67 -0.37
C LEU A 125 -2.12 -6.84 1.07
N PHE A 126 -1.93 -8.03 1.66
CA PHE A 126 -2.25 -8.29 3.06
C PHE A 126 -1.47 -7.34 3.99
N VAL A 127 -0.16 -7.22 3.80
CA VAL A 127 0.69 -6.29 4.55
C VAL A 127 0.23 -4.84 4.34
N GLY A 128 -0.09 -4.46 3.10
CA GLY A 128 -0.64 -3.14 2.78
C GLY A 128 -1.92 -2.82 3.55
N PHE A 129 -2.89 -3.75 3.58
CA PHE A 129 -4.14 -3.56 4.33
C PHE A 129 -3.93 -3.51 5.84
N CYS A 130 -3.00 -4.31 6.39
CA CYS A 130 -2.64 -4.22 7.80
C CYS A 130 -2.04 -2.85 8.15
N LEU A 131 -1.13 -2.35 7.34
CA LEU A 131 -0.53 -1.02 7.54
C LEU A 131 -1.56 0.10 7.37
N MET A 132 -2.46 0.00 6.38
CA MET A 132 -3.57 0.95 6.21
C MET A 132 -4.51 0.95 7.42
N SER A 133 -4.80 -0.22 7.98
CA SER A 133 -5.63 -0.35 9.18
C SER A 133 -4.99 0.34 10.39
N LEU A 134 -3.67 0.23 10.57
CA LEU A 134 -2.93 0.93 11.63
C LEU A 134 -2.97 2.45 11.44
N VAL A 135 -2.77 2.93 10.22
CA VAL A 135 -2.85 4.38 9.92
C VAL A 135 -4.26 4.91 10.15
N ASN A 136 -5.28 4.17 9.73
CA ASN A 136 -6.67 4.56 9.95
C ASN A 136 -7.02 4.61 11.44
N LEU A 137 -6.52 3.65 12.22
CA LEU A 137 -6.68 3.64 13.67
C LEU A 137 -6.00 4.86 14.32
N GLU A 138 -4.79 5.24 13.88
CA GLU A 138 -4.13 6.47 14.33
C GLU A 138 -5.02 7.69 14.07
N LEU A 139 -5.58 7.81 12.86
CA LEU A 139 -6.45 8.93 12.48
C LEU A 139 -7.74 8.96 13.31
N LEU A 140 -8.35 7.79 13.56
CA LEU A 140 -9.53 7.67 14.42
C LEU A 140 -9.25 8.16 15.84
N LEU A 141 -8.16 7.72 16.45
CA LEU A 141 -7.78 8.14 17.80
C LEU A 141 -7.51 9.64 17.87
N ARG A 142 -6.82 10.20 16.88
CA ARG A 142 -6.58 11.65 16.80
C ARG A 142 -7.87 12.44 16.67
N THR A 143 -8.79 12.00 15.83
CA THR A 143 -10.09 12.67 15.65
C THR A 143 -10.94 12.56 16.91
N ALA A 144 -10.93 11.42 17.60
CA ALA A 144 -11.59 11.27 18.88
C ALA A 144 -11.06 12.25 19.95
N ILE A 145 -9.72 12.36 20.09
CA ILE A 145 -9.09 13.30 21.02
C ILE A 145 -9.46 14.76 20.66
N SER A 146 -9.50 15.09 19.38
CA SER A 146 -9.90 16.43 18.91
C SER A 146 -11.36 16.76 19.24
N ILE A 147 -12.28 15.78 19.26
CA ILE A 147 -13.68 15.95 19.68
C ILE A 147 -13.77 16.24 21.18
N PHE A 148 -12.92 15.59 22.00
CA PHE A 148 -12.86 15.79 23.46
C PHE A 148 -12.07 17.03 23.90
N GLY A 149 -11.61 17.88 22.96
CA GLY A 149 -10.95 19.15 23.28
C GLY A 149 -9.44 19.05 23.53
N GLY A 150 -8.80 17.92 23.26
CA GLY A 150 -7.37 17.70 23.46
C GLY A 150 -6.47 18.16 22.29
N GLU A 151 -6.92 19.09 21.45
CA GLU A 151 -6.17 19.56 20.26
C GLU A 151 -4.79 20.13 20.58
N ALA A 152 -4.64 20.78 21.73
CA ALA A 152 -3.38 21.44 22.14
C ALA A 152 -2.24 20.44 22.45
N GLN A 153 -2.54 19.17 22.66
CA GLN A 153 -1.54 18.13 22.97
C GLN A 153 -1.13 17.29 21.75
N LEU A 154 -1.82 17.43 20.63
CA LEU A 154 -1.53 16.65 19.42
C LEU A 154 -0.45 17.33 18.58
N LYS A 155 0.68 16.63 18.42
CA LYS A 155 1.74 17.08 17.51
C LYS A 155 1.20 17.17 16.08
N PRO A 156 1.38 18.29 15.35
CA PRO A 156 0.92 18.43 13.98
C PRO A 156 1.57 17.34 13.09
N ILE A 157 0.76 16.63 12.31
CA ILE A 157 1.22 15.54 11.43
C ILE A 157 1.99 16.13 10.23
N ASN A 158 1.76 17.38 9.92
CA ASN A 158 2.35 18.03 8.75
C ASN A 158 3.58 18.84 9.15
N ASN A 159 4.77 18.25 8.97
CA ASN A 159 6.02 18.97 8.84
C ASN A 159 6.20 19.45 7.38
N THR A 160 5.14 19.92 6.73
CA THR A 160 5.33 20.72 5.54
C THR A 160 5.92 22.03 6.04
N LYS A 161 7.27 22.09 6.10
CA LYS A 161 7.98 23.35 6.10
C LYS A 161 7.31 24.16 4.99
N GLU A 162 6.62 25.23 5.38
CA GLU A 162 6.24 26.29 4.47
C GLU A 162 7.49 26.59 3.66
N ARG A 163 7.49 26.15 2.41
CA ARG A 163 8.44 26.66 1.44
C ARG A 163 7.99 28.09 1.23
N LYS A 164 8.54 29.00 2.01
CA LYS A 164 8.47 30.43 1.75
C LYS A 164 8.98 30.56 0.33
N VAL A 165 8.05 30.84 -0.57
CA VAL A 165 8.36 31.34 -1.91
C VAL A 165 8.83 32.77 -1.66
N GLU A 166 10.15 32.97 -1.63
CA GLU A 166 10.77 34.27 -1.87
C GLU A 166 10.78 34.53 -3.37
#